data_eb4145fa607fdee157115ce80f6982e4
#
_entry.id   eb4145fa607fdee157115ce80f6982e4
#
_cell.length_a   1.000
_cell.length_b   1.000
_cell.length_c   1.000
_cell.angle_alpha   90.00
_cell.angle_beta   90.00
_cell.angle_gamma   90.00
#
_symmetry.space_group_name_H-M   'P 1'
#
loop_
_entity.id
_entity.type
_entity.pdbx_description
1 polymer ?
#
loop_
_entity_poly.entity_id
_entity_poly.type
_entity_poly.pdbx_seq_one_letter_code
_entity_poly.pdbx_strand_id
1 'polypeptide(L)'
;MGTYTFKDGSQKDLLNLTGTVPMKHQGTTYNIPICLWILDSHPFAPPLCFLKPSQNMGVRVGRHIDAQGRMYLPYLQSWSHPKSTVCGLIREMAVKFEEELPLYSVSAEDGTRQRELLSYISQVTDGVSSMEVKGPSHAKVTVIGGGDMALACLLAVSAKGTAGKLVLLDPTDGEPAGGATADLEIFSLPNVQVTKDFSAIAGSAIVIVTVNAWSNSQSYVGVLQSNVELLRRIVPTVVHHCPKCLLLVASQPVEIMTYVTWKLSGFPHTRVLGIGCNLDSGRFHHVIEKLVNSEEGAQDAWIIGEQSENKVAVWGDPDSSAKNQISGKLYPKIFQEQLTSRALEMLKGKGQRSWSVGLSVADITHTLILNNGKVHSVSTLSKGLFGVQEEVFLSIPCVLGSVGVMGTVQTLQEDVQIWETLQRSAAAIEAVQQQLRL
;
A
#
# COMPACT_ATOMS: atom_id res chain seq x y z
N MET A 1 -13.36 23.09 -27.68
CA MET A 1 -12.12 23.10 -26.87
C MET A 1 -12.48 22.84 -25.44
N GLY A 2 -11.61 22.23 -24.66
CA GLY A 2 -11.83 21.97 -23.22
C GLY A 2 -10.49 21.96 -22.51
N THR A 3 -10.50 22.22 -21.21
CA THR A 3 -9.29 22.23 -20.40
C THR A 3 -8.94 20.79 -19.98
N TYR A 4 -7.79 20.30 -20.37
CA TYR A 4 -7.26 19.01 -19.96
C TYR A 4 -6.21 19.21 -18.85
N THR A 5 -6.35 18.45 -17.76
CA THR A 5 -5.37 18.47 -16.66
C THR A 5 -4.46 17.25 -16.78
N PHE A 6 -3.17 17.50 -16.93
CA PHE A 6 -2.14 16.45 -16.99
C PHE A 6 -1.83 15.87 -15.61
N LYS A 7 -1.14 14.73 -15.57
CA LYS A 7 -0.74 14.06 -14.31
C LYS A 7 0.17 14.90 -13.41
N ASP A 8 0.90 15.86 -13.97
CA ASP A 8 1.74 16.82 -13.26
C ASP A 8 0.97 18.04 -12.70
N GLY A 9 -0.36 18.06 -12.88
CA GLY A 9 -1.24 19.15 -12.46
C GLY A 9 -1.30 20.32 -13.43
N SER A 10 -0.50 20.32 -14.50
CA SER A 10 -0.56 21.37 -15.53
C SER A 10 -1.89 21.29 -16.30
N GLN A 11 -2.43 22.43 -16.69
CA GLN A 11 -3.68 22.54 -17.44
C GLN A 11 -3.42 23.11 -18.82
N LYS A 12 -4.10 22.57 -19.82
CA LYS A 12 -4.02 23.06 -21.18
C LYS A 12 -5.36 22.94 -21.90
N ASP A 13 -5.71 23.95 -22.66
CA ASP A 13 -6.87 23.91 -23.52
C ASP A 13 -6.55 23.11 -24.79
N LEU A 14 -7.23 21.99 -24.96
CA LEU A 14 -7.05 21.07 -26.08
C LEU A 14 -8.35 20.88 -26.84
N LEU A 15 -8.23 20.48 -28.11
CA LEU A 15 -9.39 20.04 -28.88
C LEU A 15 -9.90 18.70 -28.29
N ASN A 16 -11.16 18.69 -27.93
CA ASN A 16 -11.85 17.53 -27.39
C ASN A 16 -12.89 17.04 -28.41
N LEU A 17 -12.81 15.77 -28.77
CA LEU A 17 -13.75 15.08 -29.63
C LEU A 17 -14.49 14.03 -28.80
N THR A 18 -15.81 14.20 -28.66
CA THR A 18 -16.69 13.25 -27.96
C THR A 18 -17.66 12.60 -28.94
N GLY A 19 -17.88 11.32 -28.75
CA GLY A 19 -18.78 10.54 -29.61
C GLY A 19 -18.94 9.12 -29.09
N THR A 20 -19.44 8.25 -29.95
CA THR A 20 -19.58 6.82 -29.64
C THR A 20 -18.91 5.96 -30.72
N VAL A 21 -18.38 4.82 -30.29
CA VAL A 21 -17.86 3.78 -31.18
C VAL A 21 -18.84 2.63 -31.23
N PRO A 22 -19.42 2.31 -32.40
CA PRO A 22 -20.31 1.17 -32.54
C PRO A 22 -19.50 -0.13 -32.45
N MET A 23 -19.96 -1.08 -31.66
CA MET A 23 -19.42 -2.44 -31.55
C MET A 23 -20.56 -3.47 -31.55
N LYS A 24 -20.29 -4.67 -32.04
CA LYS A 24 -21.26 -5.76 -32.03
C LYS A 24 -20.91 -6.78 -30.96
N HIS A 25 -21.87 -7.11 -30.10
CA HIS A 25 -21.73 -8.17 -29.12
C HIS A 25 -22.99 -9.02 -29.07
N GLN A 26 -22.86 -10.34 -29.26
CA GLN A 26 -23.98 -11.30 -29.28
C GLN A 26 -25.14 -10.88 -30.19
N GLY A 27 -24.83 -10.34 -31.37
CA GLY A 27 -25.84 -9.92 -32.36
C GLY A 27 -26.47 -8.57 -32.14
N THR A 28 -26.16 -7.89 -31.02
CA THR A 28 -26.66 -6.54 -30.70
C THR A 28 -25.55 -5.51 -30.92
N THR A 29 -25.92 -4.35 -31.47
CA THR A 29 -24.98 -3.23 -31.63
C THR A 29 -25.06 -2.30 -30.43
N TYR A 30 -23.91 -2.07 -29.79
CA TYR A 30 -23.75 -1.13 -28.68
C TYR A 30 -22.93 0.07 -29.14
N ASN A 31 -23.27 1.25 -28.67
CA ASN A 31 -22.55 2.50 -28.93
C ASN A 31 -21.73 2.88 -27.69
N ILE A 32 -20.44 2.62 -27.69
CA ILE A 32 -19.54 2.86 -26.57
C ILE A 32 -19.12 4.32 -26.54
N PRO A 33 -19.47 5.09 -25.49
CA PRO A 33 -19.14 6.51 -25.40
C PRO A 33 -17.64 6.72 -25.12
N ILE A 34 -17.02 7.56 -25.94
CA ILE A 34 -15.59 7.88 -25.88
C ILE A 34 -15.32 9.37 -25.90
N CYS A 35 -14.13 9.74 -25.46
CA CYS A 35 -13.59 11.10 -25.52
C CYS A 35 -12.13 11.04 -25.98
N LEU A 36 -11.79 11.82 -27.00
CA LEU A 36 -10.44 11.95 -27.55
C LEU A 36 -9.94 13.38 -27.29
N TRP A 37 -8.76 13.50 -26.70
CA TRP A 37 -8.06 14.76 -26.54
C TRP A 37 -6.92 14.85 -27.54
N ILE A 38 -6.97 15.83 -28.42
CA ILE A 38 -5.99 16.05 -29.49
C ILE A 38 -4.89 16.93 -28.92
N LEU A 39 -3.68 16.40 -28.84
CA LEU A 39 -2.50 17.12 -28.39
C LEU A 39 -2.01 18.08 -29.52
N ASP A 40 -1.30 19.17 -29.19
CA ASP A 40 -0.72 20.09 -30.17
C ASP A 40 0.31 19.42 -31.08
N SER A 41 0.90 18.32 -30.60
CA SER A 41 1.83 17.49 -31.39
C SER A 41 1.13 16.60 -32.41
N HIS A 42 -0.20 16.55 -32.41
CA HIS A 42 -0.95 15.80 -33.43
C HIS A 42 -0.75 16.49 -34.84
N PRO A 43 -0.57 15.74 -35.91
CA PRO A 43 -0.77 14.31 -36.10
C PRO A 43 0.47 13.43 -35.79
N PHE A 44 1.59 14.00 -35.35
CA PHE A 44 2.81 13.22 -35.06
C PHE A 44 2.74 12.41 -33.80
N ALA A 45 1.99 12.88 -32.81
CA ALA A 45 1.66 12.11 -31.59
C ALA A 45 0.20 11.65 -31.60
N PRO A 46 -0.11 10.48 -30.97
CA PRO A 46 -1.46 9.97 -30.87
C PRO A 46 -2.33 10.84 -29.94
N PRO A 47 -3.67 10.85 -30.12
CA PRO A 47 -4.58 11.45 -29.16
C PRO A 47 -4.61 10.68 -27.83
N LEU A 48 -5.00 11.36 -26.75
CA LEU A 48 -5.34 10.70 -25.49
C LEU A 48 -6.79 10.24 -25.57
N CYS A 49 -7.03 8.97 -25.26
CA CYS A 49 -8.32 8.32 -25.44
C CYS A 49 -8.90 7.85 -24.11
N PHE A 50 -10.18 8.16 -23.89
CA PHE A 50 -10.90 7.79 -22.68
C PHE A 50 -12.29 7.27 -22.98
N LEU A 51 -12.77 6.32 -22.18
CA LEU A 51 -14.19 6.03 -22.07
C LEU A 51 -14.91 7.19 -21.35
N LYS A 52 -16.16 7.43 -21.71
CA LYS A 52 -17.02 8.42 -21.07
C LYS A 52 -18.34 7.79 -20.63
N PRO A 53 -18.31 6.89 -19.61
CA PRO A 53 -19.49 6.17 -19.18
C PRO A 53 -20.58 7.14 -18.68
N SER A 54 -21.85 6.78 -18.91
CA SER A 54 -23.02 7.46 -18.32
C SER A 54 -23.23 6.95 -16.88
N GLN A 55 -24.15 7.58 -16.14
CA GLN A 55 -24.44 7.24 -14.74
C GLN A 55 -24.81 5.77 -14.49
N ASN A 56 -25.31 5.07 -15.52
CA ASN A 56 -25.74 3.68 -15.43
C ASN A 56 -24.71 2.69 -16.04
N MET A 57 -23.48 3.15 -16.26
CA MET A 57 -22.41 2.35 -16.87
C MET A 57 -21.18 2.36 -15.98
N GLY A 58 -20.60 1.19 -15.71
CA GLY A 58 -19.31 1.02 -15.05
C GLY A 58 -18.22 0.72 -16.06
N VAL A 59 -16.98 1.21 -15.80
CA VAL A 59 -15.80 0.89 -16.61
C VAL A 59 -15.31 -0.50 -16.23
N ARG A 60 -15.13 -1.37 -17.22
CA ARG A 60 -14.48 -2.66 -17.04
C ARG A 60 -12.99 -2.47 -17.29
N VAL A 61 -12.20 -2.62 -16.25
CA VAL A 61 -10.72 -2.63 -16.35
C VAL A 61 -10.30 -3.87 -17.12
N GLY A 62 -9.44 -3.72 -18.12
CA GLY A 62 -9.00 -4.81 -18.98
C GLY A 62 -7.60 -4.56 -19.55
N ARG A 63 -7.20 -5.37 -20.53
CA ARG A 63 -5.86 -5.29 -21.15
C ARG A 63 -5.52 -3.91 -21.73
N HIS A 64 -6.55 -3.19 -22.18
CA HIS A 64 -6.40 -1.95 -22.92
C HIS A 64 -7.04 -0.73 -22.25
N ILE A 65 -7.63 -0.90 -21.06
CA ILE A 65 -8.41 0.13 -20.36
C ILE A 65 -8.07 0.12 -18.87
N ASP A 66 -7.68 1.26 -18.32
CA ASP A 66 -7.43 1.41 -16.89
C ASP A 66 -8.71 1.79 -16.11
N ALA A 67 -8.60 1.83 -14.77
CA ALA A 67 -9.72 2.15 -13.88
C ALA A 67 -10.28 3.57 -14.07
N GLN A 68 -9.52 4.48 -14.69
CA GLN A 68 -9.95 5.83 -15.04
C GLN A 68 -10.58 5.90 -16.44
N GLY A 69 -10.70 4.75 -17.11
CA GLY A 69 -11.25 4.65 -18.46
C GLY A 69 -10.28 5.09 -19.55
N ARG A 70 -8.99 5.31 -19.25
CA ARG A 70 -7.97 5.63 -20.26
C ARG A 70 -7.63 4.40 -21.07
N MET A 71 -7.49 4.58 -22.37
CA MET A 71 -7.23 3.49 -23.32
C MET A 71 -5.76 3.42 -23.74
N TYR A 72 -5.24 2.20 -23.81
CA TYR A 72 -3.85 1.85 -24.19
C TYR A 72 -3.86 0.80 -25.31
N LEU A 73 -4.32 1.22 -26.49
CA LEU A 73 -4.42 0.33 -27.65
C LEU A 73 -3.06 0.16 -28.34
N PRO A 74 -2.78 -1.02 -28.95
CA PRO A 74 -1.58 -1.22 -29.76
C PRO A 74 -1.41 -0.20 -30.87
N TYR A 75 -2.49 0.25 -31.49
CA TYR A 75 -2.51 1.29 -32.51
C TYR A 75 -1.98 2.64 -32.00
N LEU A 76 -2.27 2.99 -30.73
CA LEU A 76 -1.73 4.20 -30.09
C LEU A 76 -0.24 4.09 -29.81
N GLN A 77 0.25 2.90 -29.49
CA GLN A 77 1.66 2.64 -29.21
C GLN A 77 2.51 2.65 -30.49
N SER A 78 1.93 2.18 -31.61
CA SER A 78 2.57 2.14 -32.92
C SER A 78 2.23 3.35 -33.82
N TRP A 79 1.72 4.44 -33.22
CA TRP A 79 1.30 5.62 -33.96
C TRP A 79 2.42 6.21 -34.83
N SER A 80 2.16 6.35 -36.10
CA SER A 80 3.13 6.89 -37.10
C SER A 80 2.40 7.67 -38.19
N HIS A 81 2.58 8.98 -38.23
CA HIS A 81 2.07 9.81 -39.32
C HIS A 81 2.90 9.61 -40.62
N PRO A 82 2.29 9.53 -41.82
CA PRO A 82 0.86 9.68 -42.14
C PRO A 82 0.06 8.35 -42.10
N LYS A 83 0.68 7.24 -41.73
CA LYS A 83 0.02 5.91 -41.74
C LYS A 83 -1.10 5.77 -40.70
N SER A 84 -0.95 6.40 -39.51
CA SER A 84 -1.94 6.38 -38.47
C SER A 84 -2.87 7.58 -38.55
N THR A 85 -4.17 7.32 -38.36
CA THR A 85 -5.24 8.33 -38.43
C THR A 85 -6.26 8.10 -37.30
N VAL A 86 -7.01 9.14 -36.92
CA VAL A 86 -8.09 9.03 -35.97
C VAL A 86 -9.18 8.04 -36.45
N CYS A 87 -9.46 8.01 -37.76
CA CYS A 87 -10.41 7.04 -38.32
C CYS A 87 -9.91 5.60 -38.20
N GLY A 88 -8.60 5.35 -38.38
CA GLY A 88 -7.99 4.05 -38.13
C GLY A 88 -8.07 3.65 -36.67
N LEU A 89 -7.83 4.57 -35.76
CA LEU A 89 -7.93 4.38 -34.33
C LEU A 89 -9.37 3.98 -33.89
N ILE A 90 -10.39 4.67 -34.42
CA ILE A 90 -11.81 4.35 -34.11
C ILE A 90 -12.17 2.94 -34.58
N ARG A 91 -11.66 2.51 -35.74
CA ARG A 91 -11.85 1.13 -36.24
C ARG A 91 -11.17 0.10 -35.33
N GLU A 92 -9.96 0.37 -34.89
CA GLU A 92 -9.24 -0.48 -33.93
C GLU A 92 -10.01 -0.57 -32.60
N MET A 93 -10.52 0.55 -32.08
CA MET A 93 -11.38 0.57 -30.89
C MET A 93 -12.60 -0.36 -31.06
N ALA A 94 -13.30 -0.29 -32.20
CA ALA A 94 -14.45 -1.14 -32.44
C ALA A 94 -14.10 -2.63 -32.36
N VAL A 95 -12.98 -3.04 -32.98
CA VAL A 95 -12.49 -4.42 -32.94
C VAL A 95 -12.12 -4.83 -31.51
N LYS A 96 -11.38 -3.99 -30.77
CA LYS A 96 -10.95 -4.32 -29.41
C LYS A 96 -12.11 -4.35 -28.42
N PHE A 97 -13.12 -3.53 -28.60
CA PHE A 97 -14.35 -3.56 -27.78
C PHE A 97 -15.20 -4.79 -28.06
N GLU A 98 -15.15 -5.37 -29.25
CA GLU A 98 -15.78 -6.66 -29.57
C GLU A 98 -15.05 -7.84 -28.91
N GLU A 99 -13.70 -7.76 -28.80
CA GLU A 99 -12.87 -8.75 -28.14
C GLU A 99 -13.09 -8.72 -26.62
N GLU A 100 -13.16 -7.52 -26.04
CA GLU A 100 -13.28 -7.29 -24.61
C GLU A 100 -14.23 -6.11 -24.33
N LEU A 101 -15.40 -6.40 -23.74
CA LEU A 101 -16.41 -5.38 -23.44
C LEU A 101 -15.86 -4.30 -22.48
N PRO A 102 -15.79 -3.03 -22.89
CA PRO A 102 -15.15 -1.97 -22.10
C PRO A 102 -16.04 -1.43 -20.97
N LEU A 103 -17.35 -1.67 -21.04
CA LEU A 103 -18.35 -1.16 -20.11
C LEU A 103 -19.33 -2.27 -19.70
N TYR A 104 -19.90 -2.16 -18.51
CA TYR A 104 -21.01 -2.97 -18.04
C TYR A 104 -22.15 -2.08 -17.54
N SER A 105 -23.38 -2.58 -17.61
CA SER A 105 -24.53 -1.85 -17.07
C SER A 105 -24.63 -2.07 -15.56
N VAL A 106 -24.77 -0.98 -14.81
CA VAL A 106 -25.06 -1.02 -13.37
C VAL A 106 -26.55 -1.14 -13.22
N SER A 107 -27.05 -2.25 -12.62
CA SER A 107 -28.49 -2.45 -12.40
C SER A 107 -29.02 -1.38 -11.42
N ALA A 108 -30.30 -1.02 -11.54
CA ALA A 108 -30.92 -0.02 -10.68
C ALA A 108 -30.89 -0.42 -9.18
N GLU A 109 -30.86 -1.71 -8.87
CA GLU A 109 -30.72 -2.23 -7.49
C GLU A 109 -29.30 -2.05 -6.94
N ASP A 110 -28.28 -2.27 -7.76
CA ASP A 110 -26.88 -2.01 -7.39
C ASP A 110 -26.61 -0.51 -7.25
N GLY A 111 -27.22 0.30 -8.11
CA GLY A 111 -27.14 1.77 -8.03
C GLY A 111 -27.85 2.35 -6.80
N THR A 112 -28.84 1.65 -6.25
CA THR A 112 -29.53 2.06 -5.02
C THR A 112 -28.71 1.65 -3.79
N ARG A 113 -28.21 0.42 -3.74
CA ARG A 113 -27.26 -0.04 -2.69
C ARG A 113 -25.99 0.79 -2.66
N GLN A 114 -25.45 1.13 -3.83
CA GLN A 114 -24.24 1.94 -3.92
C GLN A 114 -24.50 3.40 -3.50
N ARG A 115 -25.72 3.95 -3.78
CA ARG A 115 -26.15 5.26 -3.27
C ARG A 115 -26.44 5.24 -1.78
N GLU A 116 -27.03 4.19 -1.24
CA GLU A 116 -27.22 4.01 0.20
C GLU A 116 -25.90 3.87 0.92
N LEU A 117 -24.95 3.10 0.35
CA LEU A 117 -23.58 2.97 0.87
C LEU A 117 -22.82 4.31 0.79
N LEU A 118 -22.92 5.03 -0.32
CA LEU A 118 -22.31 6.35 -0.49
C LEU A 118 -22.99 7.40 0.40
N SER A 119 -24.32 7.33 0.61
CA SER A 119 -25.06 8.16 1.57
C SER A 119 -24.65 7.83 3.02
N TYR A 120 -24.48 6.56 3.36
CA TYR A 120 -23.97 6.14 4.65
C TYR A 120 -22.51 6.57 4.86
N ILE A 121 -21.68 6.41 3.84
CA ILE A 121 -20.28 6.91 3.84
C ILE A 121 -20.28 8.44 3.95
N SER A 122 -21.14 9.17 3.24
CA SER A 122 -21.20 10.63 3.35
C SER A 122 -21.70 11.09 4.72
N GLN A 123 -22.66 10.41 5.33
CA GLN A 123 -23.09 10.70 6.70
C GLN A 123 -22.00 10.41 7.75
N VAL A 124 -21.17 9.39 7.52
CA VAL A 124 -19.98 9.12 8.35
C VAL A 124 -18.86 10.12 8.06
N THR A 125 -18.73 10.60 6.83
CA THR A 125 -17.71 11.58 6.42
C THR A 125 -18.12 13.04 6.67
N ASP A 126 -19.41 13.38 6.72
CA ASP A 126 -19.88 14.73 7.09
C ASP A 126 -19.56 15.09 8.55
N GLY A 127 -19.32 14.08 9.41
CA GLY A 127 -18.72 14.26 10.74
C GLY A 127 -17.21 14.52 10.71
N VAL A 128 -16.53 14.35 9.56
CA VAL A 128 -15.08 14.53 9.34
C VAL A 128 -14.79 15.69 8.38
N SER A 129 -15.82 16.39 7.92
CA SER A 129 -15.80 17.37 6.81
C SER A 129 -15.20 18.74 7.14
N SER A 130 -14.29 18.85 8.09
CA SER A 130 -13.47 20.05 8.28
C SER A 130 -11.95 19.80 8.04
N MET A 131 -11.56 18.65 7.50
CA MET A 131 -10.22 18.45 6.98
C MET A 131 -10.25 18.58 5.46
N GLU A 132 -9.81 19.72 4.94
CA GLU A 132 -9.39 19.85 3.55
C GLU A 132 -8.49 18.66 3.22
N VAL A 133 -8.92 17.82 2.29
CA VAL A 133 -8.06 16.81 1.65
C VAL A 133 -7.06 17.61 0.81
N LYS A 134 -6.00 18.06 1.46
CA LYS A 134 -4.82 18.55 0.73
C LYS A 134 -4.34 17.38 -0.11
N GLY A 135 -4.25 17.59 -1.42
CA GLY A 135 -3.78 16.59 -2.35
C GLY A 135 -2.43 15.99 -1.91
N PRO A 136 -2.04 14.82 -2.40
CA PRO A 136 -0.88 14.04 -1.94
C PRO A 136 0.44 14.81 -1.92
N SER A 137 0.55 15.92 -2.66
CA SER A 137 1.75 16.77 -2.75
C SER A 137 2.09 17.57 -1.47
N HIS A 138 1.26 17.56 -0.43
CA HIS A 138 1.49 18.36 0.78
C HIS A 138 1.81 17.54 2.04
N ALA A 139 1.69 16.22 1.99
CA ALA A 139 1.99 15.38 3.14
C ALA A 139 3.49 15.41 3.47
N LYS A 140 3.80 15.73 4.72
CA LYS A 140 5.16 15.66 5.25
C LYS A 140 5.37 14.30 5.90
N VAL A 141 6.48 13.64 5.54
CA VAL A 141 6.90 12.36 6.13
C VAL A 141 8.29 12.54 6.74
N THR A 142 8.46 12.06 7.96
CA THR A 142 9.76 12.02 8.63
C THR A 142 10.25 10.60 8.76
N VAL A 143 11.52 10.36 8.48
CA VAL A 143 12.24 9.12 8.78
C VAL A 143 13.23 9.41 9.88
N ILE A 144 13.21 8.63 10.96
CA ILE A 144 14.12 8.78 12.10
C ILE A 144 15.13 7.64 12.10
N GLY A 145 16.42 8.00 11.98
CA GLY A 145 17.55 7.09 11.97
C GLY A 145 18.66 7.57 11.04
N GLY A 146 19.90 7.19 11.31
CA GLY A 146 21.10 7.55 10.53
C GLY A 146 21.69 6.44 9.68
N GLY A 147 21.14 5.21 9.71
CA GLY A 147 21.71 4.04 9.03
C GLY A 147 21.05 3.71 7.70
N ASP A 148 21.54 2.64 7.05
CA ASP A 148 21.07 2.16 5.74
C ASP A 148 19.57 1.94 5.66
N MET A 149 18.93 1.53 6.77
CA MET A 149 17.48 1.33 6.81
C MET A 149 16.74 2.66 6.66
N ALA A 150 17.19 3.70 7.35
CA ALA A 150 16.58 5.04 7.26
C ALA A 150 16.71 5.59 5.84
N LEU A 151 17.90 5.49 5.26
CA LEU A 151 18.16 5.92 3.87
C LEU A 151 17.32 5.16 2.87
N ALA A 152 17.24 3.84 2.99
CA ALA A 152 16.42 3.02 2.12
C ALA A 152 14.95 3.39 2.20
N CYS A 153 14.41 3.64 3.41
CA CYS A 153 13.04 4.11 3.60
C CYS A 153 12.82 5.49 2.97
N LEU A 154 13.72 6.43 3.22
CA LEU A 154 13.66 7.79 2.68
C LEU A 154 13.63 7.79 1.14
N LEU A 155 14.61 7.09 0.53
CA LEU A 155 14.75 7.01 -0.92
C LEU A 155 13.55 6.31 -1.57
N ALA A 156 13.04 5.23 -0.97
CA ALA A 156 11.86 4.53 -1.48
C ALA A 156 10.59 5.38 -1.39
N VAL A 157 10.37 6.12 -0.29
CA VAL A 157 9.23 7.05 -0.14
C VAL A 157 9.37 8.20 -1.13
N SER A 158 10.58 8.74 -1.31
CA SER A 158 10.87 9.77 -2.31
C SER A 158 10.54 9.27 -3.73
N ALA A 159 11.03 8.09 -4.10
CA ALA A 159 10.78 7.49 -5.41
C ALA A 159 9.28 7.21 -5.67
N LYS A 160 8.50 6.92 -4.63
CA LYS A 160 7.04 6.75 -4.74
C LYS A 160 6.30 8.07 -5.07
N GLY A 161 6.93 9.22 -4.78
CA GLY A 161 6.42 10.54 -5.16
C GLY A 161 5.14 10.99 -4.43
N THR A 162 4.80 10.36 -3.32
CA THR A 162 3.54 10.62 -2.61
C THR A 162 3.69 11.69 -1.53
N ALA A 163 4.89 11.83 -0.94
CA ALA A 163 5.19 12.82 0.09
C ALA A 163 5.65 14.14 -0.55
N GLY A 164 5.04 15.25 -0.14
CA GLY A 164 5.43 16.59 -0.61
C GLY A 164 6.69 17.12 0.06
N LYS A 165 6.96 16.70 1.30
CA LYS A 165 8.17 17.03 2.06
C LYS A 165 8.67 15.80 2.81
N LEU A 166 9.96 15.53 2.72
CA LEU A 166 10.65 14.47 3.45
C LEU A 166 11.65 15.06 4.43
N VAL A 167 11.70 14.50 5.63
CA VAL A 167 12.71 14.86 6.64
C VAL A 167 13.43 13.58 7.05
N LEU A 168 14.75 13.59 6.98
CA LEU A 168 15.60 12.59 7.62
C LEU A 168 16.13 13.19 8.94
N LEU A 169 15.70 12.65 10.05
CA LEU A 169 16.17 13.02 11.37
C LEU A 169 17.14 11.95 11.88
N ASP A 170 18.39 12.32 12.05
CA ASP A 170 19.39 11.46 12.67
C ASP A 170 19.58 11.85 14.15
N PRO A 171 19.07 11.03 15.09
CA PRO A 171 19.13 11.35 16.52
C PRO A 171 20.46 10.96 17.18
N THR A 172 21.45 10.51 16.43
CA THR A 172 22.74 10.05 17.01
C THR A 172 23.62 11.20 17.49
N ASP A 173 24.20 11.07 18.70
CA ASP A 173 25.09 12.03 19.35
C ASP A 173 26.53 11.93 18.81
N GLY A 174 26.73 11.85 17.52
CA GLY A 174 28.06 11.82 16.91
C GLY A 174 28.29 13.00 15.97
N GLU A 175 29.56 13.23 15.59
CA GLU A 175 29.86 14.03 14.39
C GLU A 175 28.97 13.51 13.25
N PRO A 176 28.52 14.38 12.32
CA PRO A 176 27.75 13.90 11.19
C PRO A 176 28.52 12.70 10.65
N ALA A 177 27.92 11.51 10.80
CA ALA A 177 28.56 10.29 10.35
C ALA A 177 28.96 10.53 8.91
N GLY A 178 30.25 10.77 8.69
CA GLY A 178 30.78 11.08 7.37
C GLY A 178 30.34 9.93 6.47
N GLY A 179 29.40 10.14 5.59
CA GLY A 179 28.95 9.11 4.72
C GLY A 179 27.55 9.40 4.16
N ALA A 180 26.60 8.60 4.55
CA ALA A 180 25.33 8.49 3.84
C ALA A 180 24.40 9.70 3.98
N THR A 181 24.38 10.40 5.11
CA THR A 181 23.59 11.63 5.29
C THR A 181 24.24 12.83 4.60
N ALA A 182 25.58 12.90 4.59
CA ALA A 182 26.33 13.94 3.89
C ALA A 182 26.11 13.86 2.36
N ASP A 183 26.03 12.67 1.81
CA ASP A 183 25.77 12.46 0.39
C ASP A 183 24.41 13.01 -0.04
N LEU A 184 23.38 12.88 0.83
CA LEU A 184 22.06 13.49 0.57
C LEU A 184 22.09 15.02 0.58
N GLU A 185 22.95 15.63 1.39
CA GLU A 185 23.16 17.09 1.41
C GLU A 185 23.92 17.56 0.15
N ILE A 186 24.97 16.80 -0.25
CA ILE A 186 25.78 17.11 -1.42
C ILE A 186 24.96 17.00 -2.72
N PHE A 187 24.19 15.94 -2.89
CA PHE A 187 23.44 15.66 -4.11
C PHE A 187 22.02 16.23 -4.10
N SER A 188 21.61 16.91 -3.05
CA SER A 188 20.37 17.73 -2.94
C SER A 188 19.14 17.06 -3.56
N LEU A 189 18.58 16.06 -2.90
CA LEU A 189 17.31 15.48 -3.35
C LEU A 189 16.17 16.52 -3.19
N PRO A 190 15.34 16.72 -4.19
CA PRO A 190 14.22 17.64 -4.11
C PRO A 190 13.28 17.24 -2.96
N ASN A 191 12.86 18.25 -2.17
CA ASN A 191 11.94 18.09 -1.03
C ASN A 191 12.46 17.25 0.15
N VAL A 192 13.75 16.93 0.20
CA VAL A 192 14.39 16.21 1.32
C VAL A 192 15.16 17.22 2.19
N GLN A 193 14.93 17.15 3.49
CA GLN A 193 15.68 17.89 4.52
C GLN A 193 16.35 16.89 5.45
N VAL A 194 17.66 16.98 5.61
CA VAL A 194 18.42 16.22 6.60
C VAL A 194 18.64 17.11 7.83
N THR A 195 18.47 16.59 9.04
CA THR A 195 18.58 17.37 10.26
C THR A 195 18.83 16.51 11.50
N LYS A 196 19.35 17.13 12.55
CA LYS A 196 19.39 16.59 13.93
C LYS A 196 18.36 17.27 14.85
N ASP A 197 17.71 18.32 14.36
CA ASP A 197 16.74 19.09 15.13
C ASP A 197 15.34 18.47 15.07
N PHE A 198 14.85 18.04 16.22
CA PHE A 198 13.50 17.47 16.35
C PHE A 198 12.39 18.47 16.02
N SER A 199 12.62 19.78 16.15
CA SER A 199 11.60 20.78 15.77
C SER A 199 11.24 20.71 14.28
N ALA A 200 12.18 20.26 13.46
CA ALA A 200 11.98 20.09 12.02
C ALA A 200 10.94 19.03 11.64
N ILE A 201 10.57 18.11 12.56
CA ILE A 201 9.55 17.11 12.28
C ILE A 201 8.11 17.61 12.45
N ALA A 202 7.93 18.78 13.05
CA ALA A 202 6.61 19.35 13.32
C ALA A 202 5.72 19.35 12.08
N GLY A 203 4.46 18.93 12.25
CA GLY A 203 3.49 18.81 11.14
C GLY A 203 3.65 17.59 10.24
N SER A 204 4.49 16.61 10.61
CA SER A 204 4.55 15.35 9.87
C SER A 204 3.26 14.56 10.03
N ALA A 205 2.74 14.08 8.91
CA ALA A 205 1.59 13.16 8.89
C ALA A 205 2.00 11.75 9.34
N ILE A 206 3.20 11.33 8.93
CA ILE A 206 3.75 10.01 9.25
C ILE A 206 5.19 10.19 9.74
N VAL A 207 5.53 9.50 10.83
CA VAL A 207 6.89 9.37 11.33
C VAL A 207 7.29 7.90 11.28
N ILE A 208 8.30 7.59 10.48
CA ILE A 208 8.86 6.25 10.28
C ILE A 208 10.06 6.12 11.22
N VAL A 209 10.00 5.14 12.13
CA VAL A 209 11.04 4.88 13.13
C VAL A 209 11.87 3.70 12.70
N THR A 210 13.18 3.93 12.43
CA THR A 210 14.09 2.89 11.92
C THR A 210 15.31 2.68 12.85
N VAL A 211 15.31 3.31 14.01
CA VAL A 211 16.45 3.26 14.94
C VAL A 211 16.63 1.86 15.54
N ASN A 212 17.86 1.38 15.55
CA ASN A 212 18.25 0.12 16.17
C ASN A 212 19.59 0.29 16.89
N ALA A 213 19.66 -0.11 18.15
CA ALA A 213 20.92 -0.41 18.81
C ALA A 213 21.38 -1.82 18.40
N TRP A 214 22.64 -1.96 18.12
CA TRP A 214 23.25 -3.24 17.79
C TRP A 214 24.52 -3.47 18.64
N SER A 215 24.66 -4.67 19.17
CA SER A 215 25.85 -5.07 19.91
C SER A 215 26.10 -6.59 19.80
N ASN A 216 27.29 -6.97 19.43
CA ASN A 216 27.71 -8.37 19.40
C ASN A 216 28.12 -8.90 20.79
N SER A 217 28.27 -8.03 21.78
CA SER A 217 28.74 -8.37 23.13
C SER A 217 27.62 -8.50 24.17
N GLN A 218 26.40 -8.08 23.83
CA GLN A 218 25.24 -8.14 24.72
C GLN A 218 24.39 -9.37 24.45
N SER A 219 23.66 -9.81 25.48
CA SER A 219 22.59 -10.81 25.32
C SER A 219 21.43 -10.23 24.46
N TYR A 220 20.61 -11.10 23.91
CA TYR A 220 19.42 -10.68 23.12
C TYR A 220 18.55 -9.67 23.87
N VAL A 221 18.21 -9.98 25.15
CA VAL A 221 17.42 -9.05 26.01
C VAL A 221 18.19 -7.75 26.27
N GLY A 222 19.50 -7.81 26.42
CA GLY A 222 20.35 -6.62 26.58
C GLY A 222 20.30 -5.70 25.36
N VAL A 223 20.36 -6.24 24.15
CA VAL A 223 20.18 -5.46 22.92
C VAL A 223 18.78 -4.86 22.84
N LEU A 224 17.75 -5.62 23.18
CA LEU A 224 16.38 -5.11 23.23
C LEU A 224 16.23 -3.96 24.24
N GLN A 225 16.80 -4.09 25.44
CA GLN A 225 16.78 -3.03 26.44
C GLN A 225 17.50 -1.76 25.95
N SER A 226 18.61 -1.91 25.22
CA SER A 226 19.29 -0.78 24.59
C SER A 226 18.42 -0.07 23.55
N ASN A 227 17.63 -0.82 22.78
CA ASN A 227 16.63 -0.26 21.86
C ASN A 227 15.49 0.45 22.62
N VAL A 228 15.04 -0.09 23.75
CA VAL A 228 14.04 0.58 24.61
C VAL A 228 14.56 1.92 25.10
N GLU A 229 15.82 1.98 25.59
CA GLU A 229 16.42 3.24 26.07
C GLU A 229 16.56 4.28 24.93
N LEU A 230 16.85 3.82 23.72
CA LEU A 230 16.90 4.68 22.54
C LEU A 230 15.51 5.25 22.21
N LEU A 231 14.49 4.38 22.14
CA LEU A 231 13.11 4.80 21.88
C LEU A 231 12.54 5.68 22.99
N ARG A 232 12.92 5.46 24.25
CA ARG A 232 12.52 6.30 25.40
C ARG A 232 12.96 7.75 25.27
N ARG A 233 14.09 8.02 24.63
CA ARG A 233 14.55 9.40 24.33
C ARG A 233 13.85 10.00 23.13
N ILE A 234 13.56 9.19 22.13
CA ILE A 234 13.05 9.66 20.83
C ILE A 234 11.52 9.82 20.84
N VAL A 235 10.77 8.80 21.26
CA VAL A 235 9.31 8.74 21.07
C VAL A 235 8.57 9.88 21.79
N PRO A 236 8.86 10.22 23.07
CA PRO A 236 8.20 11.34 23.73
C PRO A 236 8.45 12.68 23.03
N THR A 237 9.68 12.89 22.50
CA THR A 237 10.03 14.09 21.75
C THR A 237 9.26 14.17 20.42
N VAL A 238 9.10 13.03 19.74
CA VAL A 238 8.27 12.94 18.52
C VAL A 238 6.81 13.29 18.84
N VAL A 239 6.24 12.73 19.91
CA VAL A 239 4.86 13.02 20.34
C VAL A 239 4.66 14.49 20.66
N HIS A 240 5.65 15.11 21.30
CA HIS A 240 5.61 16.54 21.61
C HIS A 240 5.53 17.40 20.33
N HIS A 241 6.37 17.13 19.33
CA HIS A 241 6.40 17.91 18.08
C HIS A 241 5.30 17.51 17.08
N CYS A 242 4.84 16.24 17.11
CA CYS A 242 3.88 15.67 16.17
C CYS A 242 2.75 14.91 16.87
N PRO A 243 1.90 15.55 17.68
CA PRO A 243 0.87 14.85 18.48
C PRO A 243 -0.23 14.17 17.64
N LYS A 244 -0.31 14.49 16.35
CA LYS A 244 -1.32 13.96 15.43
C LYS A 244 -0.75 12.99 14.38
N CYS A 245 0.55 12.71 14.36
CA CYS A 245 1.17 11.84 13.37
C CYS A 245 0.75 10.36 13.54
N LEU A 246 0.96 9.59 12.49
CA LEU A 246 1.02 8.12 12.56
C LEU A 246 2.48 7.71 12.81
N LEU A 247 2.68 6.71 13.66
CA LEU A 247 3.98 6.10 13.92
C LEU A 247 4.07 4.78 13.14
N LEU A 248 5.01 4.70 12.20
CA LEU A 248 5.31 3.48 11.45
C LEU A 248 6.67 2.96 11.89
N VAL A 249 6.68 1.81 12.57
CA VAL A 249 7.87 1.24 13.19
C VAL A 249 8.51 0.22 12.27
N ALA A 250 9.75 0.46 11.89
CA ALA A 250 10.61 -0.44 11.13
C ALA A 250 11.82 -0.94 11.95
N SER A 251 11.95 -0.48 13.20
CA SER A 251 12.94 -0.98 14.16
C SER A 251 12.70 -2.45 14.49
N GLN A 252 13.77 -3.22 14.68
CA GLN A 252 13.73 -4.67 14.88
C GLN A 252 14.03 -5.07 16.34
N PRO A 253 13.41 -6.16 16.85
CA PRO A 253 12.29 -6.93 16.26
C PRO A 253 11.00 -6.12 16.23
N VAL A 254 10.31 -6.13 15.09
CA VAL A 254 9.26 -5.15 14.81
C VAL A 254 8.08 -5.24 15.78
N GLU A 255 7.65 -6.44 16.17
CA GLU A 255 6.52 -6.64 17.08
C GLU A 255 6.80 -6.01 18.44
N ILE A 256 7.99 -6.28 19.00
CA ILE A 256 8.42 -5.77 20.30
C ILE A 256 8.64 -4.26 20.26
N MET A 257 9.33 -3.76 19.22
CA MET A 257 9.61 -2.33 19.09
C MET A 257 8.34 -1.52 18.80
N THR A 258 7.35 -2.10 18.13
CA THR A 258 6.04 -1.48 17.94
C THR A 258 5.29 -1.36 19.26
N TYR A 259 5.29 -2.42 20.09
CA TYR A 259 4.72 -2.40 21.44
C TYR A 259 5.40 -1.32 22.30
N VAL A 260 6.73 -1.27 22.33
CA VAL A 260 7.50 -0.27 23.08
C VAL A 260 7.15 1.15 22.63
N THR A 261 7.13 1.37 21.32
CA THR A 261 6.77 2.67 20.73
C THR A 261 5.35 3.08 21.10
N TRP A 262 4.41 2.14 21.07
CA TRP A 262 3.03 2.38 21.48
C TRP A 262 2.94 2.79 22.95
N LYS A 263 3.56 2.03 23.85
CA LYS A 263 3.57 2.35 25.29
C LYS A 263 4.20 3.73 25.58
N LEU A 264 5.32 4.04 24.93
CA LEU A 264 6.02 5.31 25.13
C LEU A 264 5.32 6.52 24.52
N SER A 265 4.55 6.30 23.43
CA SER A 265 3.84 7.38 22.75
C SER A 265 2.54 7.79 23.43
N GLY A 266 1.87 6.88 24.13
CA GLY A 266 0.52 7.09 24.64
C GLY A 266 -0.54 7.27 23.54
N PHE A 267 -0.20 6.97 22.29
CA PHE A 267 -1.15 7.06 21.17
C PHE A 267 -2.14 5.89 21.18
N PRO A 268 -3.33 6.05 20.59
CA PRO A 268 -4.18 4.91 20.28
C PRO A 268 -3.42 3.87 19.47
N HIS A 269 -3.61 2.58 19.75
CA HIS A 269 -2.91 1.49 19.07
C HIS A 269 -3.11 1.51 17.55
N THR A 270 -4.25 2.04 17.07
CA THR A 270 -4.55 2.19 15.64
C THR A 270 -3.62 3.17 14.92
N ARG A 271 -2.94 4.06 15.65
CA ARG A 271 -1.99 5.06 15.11
C ARG A 271 -0.53 4.63 15.23
N VAL A 272 -0.25 3.47 15.81
CA VAL A 272 1.10 2.91 15.95
C VAL A 272 1.15 1.57 15.27
N LEU A 273 1.86 1.49 14.16
CA LEU A 273 1.91 0.34 13.26
C LEU A 273 3.34 -0.14 13.13
N GLY A 274 3.58 -1.43 13.17
CA GLY A 274 4.84 -2.00 12.72
C GLY A 274 4.76 -2.40 11.24
N ILE A 275 5.87 -2.34 10.51
CA ILE A 275 5.92 -2.79 9.11
C ILE A 275 5.54 -4.27 8.95
N GLY A 276 5.69 -5.06 10.00
CA GLY A 276 5.28 -6.44 10.10
C GLY A 276 5.71 -7.33 8.94
N CYS A 277 4.85 -8.27 8.59
CA CYS A 277 5.06 -9.21 7.49
C CYS A 277 4.65 -8.65 6.12
N ASN A 278 4.48 -7.32 5.95
CA ASN A 278 4.03 -6.74 4.69
C ASN A 278 4.95 -7.06 3.51
N LEU A 279 6.27 -6.99 3.70
CA LEU A 279 7.24 -7.37 2.65
C LEU A 279 7.11 -8.84 2.27
N ASP A 280 7.00 -9.72 3.26
CA ASP A 280 6.88 -11.16 3.02
C ASP A 280 5.52 -11.50 2.38
N SER A 281 4.46 -10.80 2.77
CA SER A 281 3.14 -10.91 2.12
C SER A 281 3.18 -10.50 0.65
N GLY A 282 3.82 -9.38 0.34
CA GLY A 282 3.98 -8.95 -1.05
C GLY A 282 4.79 -9.95 -1.90
N ARG A 283 5.84 -10.54 -1.31
CA ARG A 283 6.62 -11.60 -1.96
C ARG A 283 5.80 -12.88 -2.15
N PHE A 284 5.04 -13.28 -1.13
CA PHE A 284 4.19 -14.46 -1.16
C PHE A 284 3.10 -14.32 -2.20
N HIS A 285 2.40 -13.20 -2.19
CA HIS A 285 1.40 -12.82 -3.20
C HIS A 285 1.97 -12.95 -4.62
N HIS A 286 3.12 -12.34 -4.89
CA HIS A 286 3.77 -12.38 -6.20
C HIS A 286 4.17 -13.81 -6.64
N VAL A 287 4.60 -14.66 -5.70
CA VAL A 287 4.94 -16.06 -6.02
C VAL A 287 3.68 -16.87 -6.31
N ILE A 288 2.63 -16.71 -5.50
CA ILE A 288 1.34 -17.37 -5.73
C ILE A 288 0.76 -16.95 -7.09
N GLU A 289 0.72 -15.65 -7.38
CA GLU A 289 0.29 -15.10 -8.67
C GLU A 289 0.98 -15.79 -9.86
N LYS A 290 2.30 -15.93 -9.79
CA LYS A 290 3.09 -16.64 -10.82
C LYS A 290 2.77 -18.13 -10.89
N LEU A 291 2.60 -18.81 -9.76
CA LEU A 291 2.32 -20.26 -9.74
C LEU A 291 0.91 -20.59 -10.25
N VAL A 292 -0.05 -19.71 -9.99
CA VAL A 292 -1.45 -19.85 -10.43
C VAL A 292 -1.67 -19.27 -11.82
N ASN A 293 -0.74 -18.43 -12.29
CA ASN A 293 -0.85 -17.67 -13.55
C ASN A 293 -2.12 -16.80 -13.62
N SER A 294 -2.50 -16.20 -12.47
CA SER A 294 -3.68 -15.33 -12.32
C SER A 294 -3.47 -14.32 -11.20
N GLU A 295 -3.69 -13.05 -11.49
CA GLU A 295 -3.64 -11.95 -10.49
C GLU A 295 -4.80 -12.05 -9.49
N GLU A 296 -5.99 -12.44 -9.94
CA GLU A 296 -7.18 -12.57 -9.08
C GLU A 296 -7.03 -13.65 -8.01
N GLY A 297 -6.27 -14.71 -8.32
CA GLY A 297 -6.09 -15.84 -7.42
C GLY A 297 -5.13 -15.61 -6.25
N ALA A 298 -4.39 -14.52 -6.26
CA ALA A 298 -3.43 -14.20 -5.21
C ALA A 298 -3.94 -13.14 -4.21
N GLN A 299 -5.13 -12.55 -4.44
CA GLN A 299 -5.62 -11.41 -3.66
C GLN A 299 -5.74 -11.68 -2.15
N ASP A 300 -6.03 -12.93 -1.77
CA ASP A 300 -6.18 -13.33 -0.37
C ASP A 300 -4.98 -14.14 0.16
N ALA A 301 -3.78 -13.88 -0.38
CA ALA A 301 -2.53 -14.53 0.02
C ALA A 301 -1.72 -13.62 0.96
N TRP A 302 -1.54 -14.04 2.23
CA TRP A 302 -0.91 -13.25 3.28
C TRP A 302 0.13 -14.04 4.06
N ILE A 303 1.14 -13.36 4.56
CA ILE A 303 2.00 -13.82 5.65
C ILE A 303 1.59 -13.05 6.91
N ILE A 304 1.29 -13.77 7.99
CA ILE A 304 0.80 -13.22 9.26
C ILE A 304 1.62 -13.71 10.44
N GLY A 305 1.38 -13.13 11.61
CA GLY A 305 2.02 -13.50 12.87
C GLY A 305 3.28 -12.72 13.17
N GLU A 306 4.28 -13.38 13.69
CA GLU A 306 5.59 -12.81 14.04
C GLU A 306 6.49 -12.73 12.81
N GLN A 307 7.24 -11.64 12.64
CA GLN A 307 8.24 -11.50 11.57
C GLN A 307 9.49 -12.34 11.87
N SER A 308 9.31 -13.65 12.01
CA SER A 308 10.34 -14.64 12.36
C SER A 308 10.14 -15.92 11.55
N GLU A 309 10.79 -17.01 11.97
CA GLU A 309 10.55 -18.35 11.42
C GLU A 309 9.16 -18.91 11.78
N ASN A 310 8.48 -18.31 12.79
CA ASN A 310 7.13 -18.70 13.21
C ASN A 310 6.02 -18.00 12.42
N LYS A 311 6.34 -17.24 11.40
CA LYS A 311 5.35 -16.61 10.51
C LYS A 311 4.49 -17.65 9.81
N VAL A 312 3.21 -17.31 9.63
CA VAL A 312 2.21 -18.20 9.04
C VAL A 312 1.79 -17.67 7.67
N ALA A 313 1.81 -18.54 6.66
CA ALA A 313 1.25 -18.23 5.36
C ALA A 313 -0.22 -18.65 5.33
N VAL A 314 -1.07 -17.73 4.90
CA VAL A 314 -2.50 -17.96 4.71
C VAL A 314 -2.87 -17.60 3.27
N TRP A 315 -3.71 -18.43 2.65
CA TRP A 315 -4.17 -18.21 1.29
C TRP A 315 -5.57 -18.79 1.09
N GLY A 316 -6.47 -17.93 0.60
CA GLY A 316 -7.87 -18.26 0.34
C GLY A 316 -8.75 -18.09 1.58
N ASP A 317 -10.06 -18.02 1.33
CA ASP A 317 -11.09 -17.97 2.34
C ASP A 317 -11.59 -19.40 2.59
N PRO A 318 -11.44 -19.98 3.79
CA PRO A 318 -11.91 -21.32 4.09
C PRO A 318 -13.43 -21.49 3.92
N ASP A 319 -14.20 -20.40 4.01
CA ASP A 319 -15.68 -20.43 3.99
C ASP A 319 -16.30 -20.15 2.63
N SER A 320 -15.53 -19.74 1.62
CA SER A 320 -16.10 -19.43 0.32
C SER A 320 -16.10 -20.64 -0.62
N SER A 321 -17.04 -21.55 -0.42
CA SER A 321 -17.44 -22.55 -1.45
C SER A 321 -17.82 -21.91 -2.80
N ALA A 322 -18.01 -20.58 -2.85
CA ALA A 322 -18.30 -19.80 -4.05
C ALA A 322 -17.11 -19.00 -4.59
N LYS A 323 -16.07 -18.71 -3.78
CA LYS A 323 -14.92 -17.85 -4.17
C LYS A 323 -13.61 -18.59 -4.45
N ASN A 324 -13.55 -19.90 -4.22
CA ASN A 324 -12.40 -20.75 -4.58
C ASN A 324 -12.25 -20.98 -6.10
N GLN A 325 -12.88 -20.12 -6.91
CA GLN A 325 -12.77 -20.15 -8.37
C GLN A 325 -11.78 -19.07 -8.83
N ILE A 326 -10.52 -19.41 -8.90
CA ILE A 326 -9.54 -18.61 -9.62
C ILE A 326 -9.78 -18.83 -11.11
N SER A 327 -10.18 -17.78 -11.83
CA SER A 327 -10.51 -17.87 -13.27
C SER A 327 -11.49 -19.00 -13.61
N GLY A 328 -12.49 -19.24 -12.76
CA GLY A 328 -13.47 -20.33 -12.96
C GLY A 328 -12.99 -21.74 -12.62
N LYS A 329 -11.79 -21.90 -12.03
CA LYS A 329 -11.27 -23.19 -11.57
C LYS A 329 -11.31 -23.27 -10.05
N LEU A 330 -11.95 -24.32 -9.53
CA LEU A 330 -11.92 -24.67 -8.11
C LEU A 330 -10.58 -25.37 -7.81
N TYR A 331 -9.79 -24.83 -6.87
CA TYR A 331 -8.57 -25.47 -6.41
C TYR A 331 -8.87 -26.25 -5.11
N PRO A 332 -8.66 -27.59 -5.09
CA PRO A 332 -8.78 -28.37 -3.86
C PRO A 332 -7.85 -27.84 -2.76
N LYS A 333 -8.27 -27.94 -1.49
CA LYS A 333 -7.49 -27.51 -0.33
C LYS A 333 -6.06 -28.09 -0.34
N ILE A 334 -5.90 -29.36 -0.66
CA ILE A 334 -4.60 -30.05 -0.80
C ILE A 334 -3.68 -29.34 -1.81
N PHE A 335 -4.24 -28.86 -2.93
CA PHE A 335 -3.46 -28.14 -3.94
C PHE A 335 -3.04 -26.76 -3.45
N GLN A 336 -3.91 -26.05 -2.71
CA GLN A 336 -3.56 -24.78 -2.08
C GLN A 336 -2.42 -24.96 -1.07
N GLU A 337 -2.48 -25.98 -0.23
CA GLU A 337 -1.42 -26.33 0.74
C GLU A 337 -0.08 -26.64 0.05
N GLN A 338 -0.10 -27.38 -1.06
CA GLN A 338 1.10 -27.66 -1.85
C GLN A 338 1.70 -26.41 -2.47
N LEU A 339 0.88 -25.52 -3.04
CA LEU A 339 1.34 -24.25 -3.60
C LEU A 339 1.88 -23.32 -2.52
N THR A 340 1.22 -23.23 -1.37
CA THR A 340 1.69 -22.46 -0.21
C THR A 340 3.05 -22.94 0.26
N SER A 341 3.23 -24.24 0.44
CA SER A 341 4.50 -24.85 0.84
C SER A 341 5.61 -24.56 -0.17
N ARG A 342 5.31 -24.71 -1.47
CA ARG A 342 6.26 -24.40 -2.54
C ARG A 342 6.63 -22.91 -2.59
N ALA A 343 5.65 -22.02 -2.40
CA ALA A 343 5.89 -20.57 -2.35
C ALA A 343 6.78 -20.20 -1.16
N LEU A 344 6.53 -20.77 0.02
CA LEU A 344 7.37 -20.55 1.20
C LEU A 344 8.80 -21.04 0.98
N GLU A 345 9.00 -22.19 0.33
CA GLU A 345 10.35 -22.66 -0.03
C GLU A 345 11.07 -21.68 -0.96
N MET A 346 10.39 -21.13 -1.96
CA MET A 346 10.97 -20.13 -2.87
C MET A 346 11.33 -18.83 -2.16
N LEU A 347 10.73 -18.54 -1.02
CA LEU A 347 11.00 -17.35 -0.21
C LEU A 347 12.09 -17.56 0.84
N LYS A 348 12.47 -18.81 1.14
CA LYS A 348 13.55 -19.11 2.08
C LYS A 348 14.84 -18.39 1.66
N GLY A 349 15.52 -17.79 2.63
CA GLY A 349 16.81 -17.13 2.43
C GLY A 349 16.77 -15.75 1.76
N LYS A 350 15.61 -15.21 1.37
CA LYS A 350 15.55 -13.86 0.78
C LYS A 350 15.86 -12.73 1.76
N GLY A 351 15.65 -12.95 3.06
CA GLY A 351 15.97 -12.01 4.13
C GLY A 351 15.28 -10.64 4.04
N GLN A 352 15.56 -9.78 5.00
CA GLN A 352 15.04 -8.43 5.15
C GLN A 352 16.13 -7.41 4.82
N ARG A 353 16.46 -7.23 3.54
CA ARG A 353 17.48 -6.25 3.11
C ARG A 353 16.90 -4.83 3.21
N SER A 354 17.70 -3.86 3.63
CA SER A 354 17.25 -2.48 3.85
C SER A 354 16.46 -1.90 2.67
N TRP A 355 16.96 -2.07 1.44
CA TRP A 355 16.26 -1.57 0.25
C TRP A 355 14.90 -2.22 0.01
N SER A 356 14.73 -3.52 0.29
CA SER A 356 13.45 -4.21 0.11
C SER A 356 12.44 -3.83 1.20
N VAL A 357 12.92 -3.65 2.43
CA VAL A 357 12.12 -3.08 3.53
C VAL A 357 11.69 -1.66 3.19
N GLY A 358 12.60 -0.83 2.66
CA GLY A 358 12.29 0.53 2.22
C GLY A 358 11.14 0.57 1.21
N LEU A 359 11.12 -0.33 0.22
CA LEU A 359 10.01 -0.44 -0.74
C LEU A 359 8.68 -0.81 -0.08
N SER A 360 8.70 -1.72 0.90
CA SER A 360 7.52 -2.09 1.68
C SER A 360 7.00 -0.92 2.53
N VAL A 361 7.91 -0.20 3.19
CA VAL A 361 7.59 1.02 3.96
C VAL A 361 6.97 2.08 3.06
N ALA A 362 7.52 2.28 1.86
CA ALA A 362 6.98 3.25 0.90
C ALA A 362 5.57 2.87 0.44
N ASP A 363 5.26 1.57 0.28
CA ASP A 363 3.92 1.11 -0.11
C ASP A 363 2.90 1.34 1.02
N ILE A 364 3.24 1.03 2.27
CA ILE A 364 2.42 1.34 3.44
C ILE A 364 2.20 2.86 3.56
N THR A 365 3.28 3.65 3.49
CA THR A 365 3.24 5.11 3.58
C THR A 365 2.34 5.72 2.49
N HIS A 366 2.44 5.21 1.27
CA HIS A 366 1.59 5.61 0.14
C HIS A 366 0.10 5.37 0.42
N THR A 367 -0.23 4.20 0.97
CA THR A 367 -1.61 3.86 1.36
C THR A 367 -2.15 4.80 2.44
N LEU A 368 -1.36 5.06 3.48
CA LEU A 368 -1.73 5.96 4.58
C LEU A 368 -1.97 7.40 4.11
N ILE A 369 -1.12 7.91 3.20
CA ILE A 369 -1.24 9.28 2.67
C ILE A 369 -2.44 9.41 1.74
N LEU A 370 -2.64 8.45 0.82
CA LEU A 370 -3.74 8.48 -0.16
C LEU A 370 -5.09 8.09 0.44
N ASN A 371 -5.11 7.53 1.64
CA ASN A 371 -6.33 7.04 2.30
C ASN A 371 -7.15 6.09 1.39
N ASN A 372 -6.46 5.21 0.66
CA ASN A 372 -7.08 4.38 -0.38
C ASN A 372 -7.65 3.05 0.13
N GLY A 373 -7.56 2.78 1.43
CA GLY A 373 -8.14 1.58 2.06
C GLY A 373 -7.44 0.27 1.66
N LYS A 374 -6.23 0.30 1.10
CA LYS A 374 -5.50 -0.91 0.72
C LYS A 374 -5.17 -1.74 1.96
N VAL A 375 -5.28 -3.06 1.81
CA VAL A 375 -4.95 -4.01 2.88
C VAL A 375 -3.45 -4.28 2.90
N HIS A 376 -2.88 -4.27 4.11
CA HIS A 376 -1.47 -4.57 4.36
C HIS A 376 -1.33 -5.48 5.57
N SER A 377 -0.41 -6.45 5.55
CA SER A 377 -0.08 -7.27 6.71
C SER A 377 0.90 -6.51 7.60
N VAL A 378 0.37 -5.73 8.52
CA VAL A 378 1.12 -4.86 9.43
C VAL A 378 1.03 -5.35 10.88
N SER A 379 2.08 -5.08 11.65
CA SER A 379 2.08 -5.40 13.09
C SER A 379 1.15 -4.43 13.83
N THR A 380 0.10 -4.97 14.42
CA THR A 380 -0.95 -4.26 15.17
C THR A 380 -1.28 -4.98 16.47
N LEU A 381 -1.97 -4.29 17.41
CA LEU A 381 -2.39 -4.89 18.66
C LEU A 381 -3.34 -6.06 18.40
N SER A 382 -2.95 -7.26 18.84
CA SER A 382 -3.61 -8.52 18.52
C SER A 382 -4.45 -9.09 19.65
N LYS A 383 -4.49 -8.43 20.81
CA LYS A 383 -5.32 -8.84 21.94
C LYS A 383 -6.79 -8.93 21.55
N GLY A 384 -7.39 -10.09 21.80
CA GLY A 384 -8.78 -10.38 21.43
C GLY A 384 -8.98 -10.89 20.01
N LEU A 385 -7.92 -10.96 19.19
CA LEU A 385 -7.95 -11.51 17.83
C LEU A 385 -7.33 -12.92 17.85
N PHE A 386 -7.88 -13.85 17.07
CA PHE A 386 -7.36 -15.23 16.92
C PHE A 386 -7.11 -15.97 18.24
N GLY A 387 -7.91 -15.68 19.28
CA GLY A 387 -7.75 -16.27 20.59
C GLY A 387 -6.55 -15.77 21.40
N VAL A 388 -5.80 -14.79 20.91
CA VAL A 388 -4.68 -14.15 21.63
C VAL A 388 -5.22 -13.33 22.78
N GLN A 389 -4.75 -13.61 24.01
CA GLN A 389 -5.14 -12.89 25.22
C GLN A 389 -4.11 -11.85 25.66
N GLU A 390 -2.89 -12.04 25.24
CA GLU A 390 -1.72 -11.23 25.54
C GLU A 390 -1.78 -9.87 24.87
N GLU A 391 -1.22 -8.85 25.52
CA GLU A 391 -1.12 -7.51 24.96
C GLU A 391 0.14 -7.40 24.08
N VAL A 392 0.08 -8.03 22.92
CA VAL A 392 1.17 -8.11 21.95
C VAL A 392 0.76 -7.57 20.59
N PHE A 393 1.77 -7.22 19.81
CA PHE A 393 1.60 -6.85 18.41
C PHE A 393 1.99 -8.03 17.52
N LEU A 394 1.15 -8.36 16.55
CA LEU A 394 1.39 -9.37 15.52
C LEU A 394 0.98 -8.81 14.16
N SER A 395 1.59 -9.32 13.11
CA SER A 395 1.24 -8.98 11.74
C SER A 395 -0.09 -9.59 11.37
N ILE A 396 -1.05 -8.74 11.00
CA ILE A 396 -2.41 -9.12 10.60
C ILE A 396 -2.78 -8.27 9.38
N PRO A 397 -3.52 -8.82 8.40
CA PRO A 397 -4.05 -8.05 7.28
C PRO A 397 -5.00 -6.96 7.80
N CYS A 398 -4.62 -5.71 7.61
CA CYS A 398 -5.34 -4.53 8.09
C CYS A 398 -5.68 -3.61 6.93
N VAL A 399 -6.89 -3.09 6.94
CA VAL A 399 -7.29 -1.98 6.08
C VAL A 399 -6.64 -0.71 6.63
N LEU A 400 -5.83 -0.03 5.82
CA LEU A 400 -5.10 1.17 6.23
C LEU A 400 -5.68 2.43 5.59
N GLY A 401 -5.63 3.53 6.35
CA GLY A 401 -6.03 4.84 5.87
C GLY A 401 -5.35 5.97 6.62
N SER A 402 -5.77 7.21 6.38
CA SER A 402 -5.15 8.42 6.93
C SER A 402 -5.17 8.51 8.47
N VAL A 403 -5.99 7.71 9.13
CA VAL A 403 -6.08 7.60 10.59
C VAL A 403 -5.29 6.40 11.16
N GLY A 404 -4.63 5.62 10.32
CA GLY A 404 -3.89 4.41 10.67
C GLY A 404 -4.66 3.14 10.35
N VAL A 405 -4.74 2.19 11.27
CA VAL A 405 -5.53 0.95 11.12
C VAL A 405 -7.01 1.28 11.24
N MET A 406 -7.76 1.07 10.16
CA MET A 406 -9.20 1.28 10.12
C MET A 406 -9.99 0.01 10.49
N GLY A 407 -9.41 -1.16 10.27
CA GLY A 407 -10.01 -2.45 10.57
C GLY A 407 -9.08 -3.61 10.21
N THR A 408 -9.40 -4.79 10.71
CA THR A 408 -8.70 -6.04 10.40
C THR A 408 -9.55 -6.91 9.49
N VAL A 409 -8.91 -7.66 8.58
CA VAL A 409 -9.60 -8.64 7.73
C VAL A 409 -9.88 -9.88 8.56
N GLN A 410 -11.16 -10.17 8.79
CA GLN A 410 -11.61 -11.23 9.72
C GLN A 410 -11.71 -12.62 9.08
N THR A 411 -11.51 -12.75 7.79
CA THR A 411 -11.70 -14.00 7.02
C THR A 411 -10.76 -15.16 7.39
N LEU A 412 -9.85 -14.96 8.35
CA LEU A 412 -8.86 -15.95 8.79
C LEU A 412 -9.29 -16.70 10.08
N GLN A 413 -10.55 -16.61 10.50
CA GLN A 413 -10.95 -16.91 11.87
C GLN A 413 -11.14 -18.39 12.23
N GLU A 414 -11.05 -19.36 11.31
CA GLU A 414 -11.49 -20.74 11.61
C GLU A 414 -10.42 -21.84 11.55
N ASP A 415 -9.15 -21.50 11.24
CA ASP A 415 -8.08 -22.51 11.24
C ASP A 415 -7.40 -22.63 12.60
N VAL A 416 -7.69 -23.74 13.30
CA VAL A 416 -7.16 -24.03 14.64
C VAL A 416 -5.63 -24.05 14.67
N GLN A 417 -4.96 -24.54 13.61
CA GLN A 417 -3.49 -24.61 13.57
C GLN A 417 -2.87 -23.22 13.45
N ILE A 418 -3.51 -22.33 12.70
CA ILE A 418 -3.12 -20.93 12.59
C ILE A 418 -3.23 -20.27 13.97
N TRP A 419 -4.36 -20.45 14.65
CA TRP A 419 -4.59 -19.87 15.97
C TRP A 419 -3.57 -20.35 17.00
N GLU A 420 -3.32 -21.66 17.09
CA GLU A 420 -2.31 -22.22 17.99
C GLU A 420 -0.92 -21.65 17.75
N THR A 421 -0.57 -21.42 16.50
CA THR A 421 0.74 -20.85 16.12
C THR A 421 0.81 -19.38 16.55
N LEU A 422 -0.24 -18.59 16.28
CA LEU A 422 -0.31 -17.18 16.69
C LEU A 422 -0.30 -17.02 18.21
N GLN A 423 -1.03 -17.85 18.94
CA GLN A 423 -1.05 -17.85 20.41
C GLN A 423 0.32 -18.22 20.99
N ARG A 424 1.03 -19.19 20.39
CA ARG A 424 2.38 -19.56 20.80
C ARG A 424 3.37 -18.41 20.57
N SER A 425 3.29 -17.74 19.42
CA SER A 425 4.10 -16.55 19.14
C SER A 425 3.76 -15.41 20.11
N ALA A 426 2.48 -15.19 20.41
CA ALA A 426 2.03 -14.18 21.36
C ALA A 426 2.62 -14.40 22.76
N ALA A 427 2.51 -15.64 23.29
CA ALA A 427 3.09 -15.99 24.58
C ALA A 427 4.61 -15.82 24.63
N ALA A 428 5.32 -16.18 23.54
CA ALA A 428 6.77 -16.00 23.44
C ALA A 428 7.17 -14.52 23.44
N ILE A 429 6.45 -13.68 22.69
CA ILE A 429 6.67 -12.23 22.64
C ILE A 429 6.39 -11.60 23.99
N GLU A 430 5.28 -11.97 24.67
CA GLU A 430 4.93 -11.46 25.99
C GLU A 430 6.01 -11.81 27.03
N ALA A 431 6.51 -13.04 27.01
CA ALA A 431 7.59 -13.45 27.90
C ALA A 431 8.88 -12.61 27.73
N VAL A 432 9.16 -12.12 26.53
CA VAL A 432 10.26 -11.20 26.28
C VAL A 432 9.89 -9.78 26.73
N GLN A 433 8.68 -9.30 26.44
CA GLN A 433 8.21 -7.98 26.86
C GLN A 433 8.25 -7.80 28.38
N GLN A 434 7.92 -8.84 29.16
CA GLN A 434 7.97 -8.82 30.62
C GLN A 434 9.37 -8.65 31.21
N GLN A 435 10.44 -8.94 30.43
CA GLN A 435 11.82 -8.75 30.82
C GLN A 435 12.33 -7.34 30.54
N LEU A 436 11.57 -6.54 29.76
CA LEU A 436 11.96 -5.19 29.40
C LEU A 436 11.48 -4.18 30.44
N ARG A 437 12.32 -3.18 30.68
CA ARG A 437 11.98 -2.05 31.56
C ARG A 437 11.53 -0.87 30.67
N LEU A 438 10.24 -0.60 30.64
CA LEU A 438 9.64 0.50 29.90
C LEU A 438 9.64 1.79 30.71
#